data_c50ee34de58d833a74165e5bc600c914
#
_entry.id   c50ee34de58d833a74165e5bc600c914
#
_cell.length_a   1.000
_cell.length_b   1.000
_cell.length_c   1.000
_cell.angle_alpha   90.00
_cell.angle_beta   90.00
_cell.angle_gamma   90.00
#
_symmetry.space_group_name_H-M   'P 1'
#
loop_
_entity.id
_entity.type
_entity.pdbx_description
1 polymer ?
#
loop_
_entity_poly.entity_id
_entity_poly.type
_entity_poly.pdbx_seq_one_letter_code
_entity_poly.pdbx_strand_id
1 'polypeptide(L)'
;MRVIIIGGLGNFGARICRRLALEPGLELIATGRKPISGSECFGPASQITTAALDIDSPDLQARLAQLRPHLVIHCAGPYQGQDYRVALAACAVHAHYLDLSDGRDFVADFSQQVDAAARAAGVLAVTGASTLPGLSSAVVDQMTTGWTRLDTVEVAIAPGQQAPRGEATIKAVFGYAGQGFKRWQAGRWATVHGWQDLRRFSFAELGSRWGAACDVPDLALFPERYPGVQRVSFHAALELRIQHLGLWLVAALRRVGLPLPVARHAGRLNRLANVLLDRFGSDLGGMRVRVKGQQADGRPADRTWHLTAPDGNGPEIPCMATVLLACKLARGQVQQTGAVPCMGLLTLSEFAPEFARWGFVERVSDG
;
A
#
# COMPACT_ATOMS: atom_id res chain seq x y z
N MET A 1 24.45 -4.86 3.79
CA MET A 1 23.77 -3.55 3.59
C MET A 1 23.01 -3.20 4.86
N ARG A 2 23.19 -1.98 5.41
CA ARG A 2 22.45 -1.54 6.62
C ARG A 2 21.12 -0.90 6.23
N VAL A 3 20.02 -1.40 6.82
CA VAL A 3 18.64 -0.97 6.53
C VAL A 3 18.02 -0.44 7.81
N ILE A 4 17.55 0.81 7.77
CA ILE A 4 16.80 1.42 8.86
C ILE A 4 15.32 1.34 8.53
N ILE A 5 14.53 0.71 9.40
CA ILE A 5 13.10 0.56 9.23
C ILE A 5 12.38 1.49 10.21
N ILE A 6 11.94 2.66 9.73
CA ILE A 6 11.20 3.64 10.51
C ILE A 6 9.76 3.13 10.71
N GLY A 7 9.32 3.07 11.97
CA GLY A 7 8.08 2.36 12.31
C GLY A 7 8.21 0.84 12.27
N GLY A 8 9.45 0.32 12.38
CA GLY A 8 9.78 -1.10 12.33
C GLY A 8 9.13 -1.96 13.42
N LEU A 9 8.59 -1.33 14.47
CA LEU A 9 7.86 -2.00 15.55
C LEU A 9 6.34 -2.03 15.30
N GLY A 10 5.87 -1.38 14.24
CA GLY A 10 4.46 -1.34 13.85
C GLY A 10 4.03 -2.57 13.05
N ASN A 11 2.73 -2.60 12.69
CA ASN A 11 2.12 -3.75 12.00
C ASN A 11 2.87 -4.17 10.72
N PHE A 12 3.12 -3.24 9.81
CA PHE A 12 3.82 -3.53 8.55
C PHE A 12 5.35 -3.56 8.73
N GLY A 13 5.90 -2.61 9.49
CA GLY A 13 7.35 -2.55 9.72
C GLY A 13 7.91 -3.79 10.36
N ALA A 14 7.23 -4.38 11.36
CA ALA A 14 7.66 -5.61 12.01
C ALA A 14 7.62 -6.83 11.05
N ARG A 15 6.67 -6.88 10.11
CA ARG A 15 6.60 -7.90 9.06
C ARG A 15 7.77 -7.78 8.11
N ILE A 16 8.08 -6.56 7.64
CA ILE A 16 9.22 -6.27 6.79
C ILE A 16 10.53 -6.64 7.51
N CYS A 17 10.67 -6.26 8.78
CA CYS A 17 11.83 -6.64 9.58
C CYS A 17 12.04 -8.16 9.63
N ARG A 18 10.96 -8.93 9.97
CA ARG A 18 11.05 -10.39 10.03
C ARG A 18 11.38 -11.00 8.68
N ARG A 19 10.80 -10.50 7.60
CA ARG A 19 11.06 -11.03 6.27
C ARG A 19 12.46 -10.72 5.78
N LEU A 20 12.95 -9.49 5.96
CA LEU A 20 14.30 -9.09 5.58
C LEU A 20 15.38 -9.72 6.45
N ALA A 21 15.08 -10.12 7.68
CA ALA A 21 16.02 -10.85 8.54
C ALA A 21 16.41 -12.23 7.99
N LEU A 22 15.64 -12.77 7.04
CA LEU A 22 15.96 -14.01 6.35
C LEU A 22 16.91 -13.82 5.17
N GLU A 23 17.21 -12.56 4.79
CA GLU A 23 18.08 -12.26 3.67
C GLU A 23 19.53 -12.06 4.16
N PRO A 24 20.49 -12.81 3.63
CA PRO A 24 21.88 -12.70 4.07
C PRO A 24 22.48 -11.33 3.71
N GLY A 25 23.36 -10.83 4.57
CA GLY A 25 24.08 -9.59 4.34
C GLY A 25 23.31 -8.31 4.65
N LEU A 26 22.10 -8.41 5.24
CA LEU A 26 21.35 -7.28 5.75
C LEU A 26 21.57 -7.10 7.25
N GLU A 27 21.92 -5.88 7.64
CA GLU A 27 21.95 -5.42 9.03
C GLU A 27 20.69 -4.56 9.25
N LEU A 28 19.77 -5.01 10.10
CA LEU A 28 18.47 -4.39 10.28
C LEU A 28 18.39 -3.61 11.59
N ILE A 29 17.94 -2.36 11.50
CA ILE A 29 17.66 -1.52 12.66
C ILE A 29 16.19 -1.08 12.58
N ALA A 30 15.36 -1.67 13.44
CA ALA A 30 13.96 -1.27 13.58
C ALA A 30 13.86 -0.04 14.48
N THR A 31 13.17 1.01 14.02
CA THR A 31 13.05 2.22 14.82
C THR A 31 11.62 2.54 15.19
N GLY A 32 11.45 3.22 16.31
CA GLY A 32 10.20 3.75 16.84
C GLY A 32 10.46 4.92 17.77
N ARG A 33 9.41 5.63 18.17
CA ARG A 33 9.51 6.79 19.07
C ARG A 33 9.99 6.43 20.48
N LYS A 34 9.77 5.22 20.91
CA LYS A 34 10.22 4.71 22.22
C LYS A 34 11.26 3.62 22.00
N PRO A 35 12.34 3.62 22.77
CA PRO A 35 13.28 2.51 22.74
C PRO A 35 12.61 1.25 23.33
N ILE A 36 12.63 0.17 22.57
CA ILE A 36 12.16 -1.15 23.00
C ILE A 36 13.28 -2.13 22.59
N SER A 37 13.57 -3.12 23.43
CA SER A 37 14.58 -4.12 23.11
C SER A 37 14.19 -4.93 21.86
N GLY A 38 15.15 -5.20 20.99
CA GLY A 38 14.95 -6.06 19.81
C GLY A 38 14.49 -7.46 20.21
N SER A 39 15.00 -8.00 21.30
CA SER A 39 14.58 -9.31 21.82
C SER A 39 13.13 -9.36 22.32
N GLU A 40 12.60 -8.25 22.83
CA GLU A 40 11.19 -8.15 23.21
C GLU A 40 10.25 -8.12 22.02
N CYS A 41 10.69 -7.52 20.90
CA CYS A 41 9.84 -7.36 19.70
C CYS A 41 9.93 -8.53 18.72
N PHE A 42 11.14 -9.11 18.59
CA PHE A 42 11.45 -10.09 17.54
C PHE A 42 11.91 -11.45 18.06
N GLY A 43 11.97 -11.61 19.39
CA GLY A 43 12.43 -12.81 20.07
C GLY A 43 13.93 -12.80 20.38
N PRO A 44 14.36 -13.65 21.34
CA PRO A 44 15.72 -13.61 21.92
C PRO A 44 16.83 -13.99 20.93
N ALA A 45 16.51 -14.73 19.87
CA ALA A 45 17.47 -15.13 18.83
C ALA A 45 17.55 -14.13 17.66
N SER A 46 16.79 -13.02 17.71
CA SER A 46 16.74 -12.07 16.61
C SER A 46 18.01 -11.23 16.52
N GLN A 47 18.53 -11.07 15.31
CA GLN A 47 19.63 -10.17 14.99
C GLN A 47 19.16 -8.74 14.64
N ILE A 48 17.87 -8.46 14.77
CA ILE A 48 17.31 -7.14 14.51
C ILE A 48 17.59 -6.25 15.72
N THR A 49 18.35 -5.18 15.50
CA THR A 49 18.61 -4.16 16.52
C THR A 49 17.49 -3.12 16.53
N THR A 50 17.39 -2.36 17.61
CA THR A 50 16.40 -1.29 17.72
C THR A 50 17.04 0.03 18.09
N ALA A 51 16.44 1.14 17.63
CA ALA A 51 16.86 2.48 18.00
C ALA A 51 15.64 3.41 18.14
N ALA A 52 15.77 4.42 18.99
CA ALA A 52 14.76 5.48 19.08
C ALA A 52 14.96 6.46 17.92
N LEU A 53 13.88 6.71 17.17
CA LEU A 53 13.83 7.71 16.10
C LEU A 53 12.43 8.29 16.01
N ASP A 54 12.34 9.62 16.08
CA ASP A 54 11.12 10.37 15.86
C ASP A 54 11.23 11.13 14.52
N ILE A 55 10.30 10.90 13.62
CA ILE A 55 10.27 11.55 12.30
C ILE A 55 9.94 13.06 12.39
N ASP A 56 9.32 13.48 13.48
CA ASP A 56 8.97 14.87 13.72
C ASP A 56 10.08 15.65 14.44
N SER A 57 11.16 14.97 14.83
CA SER A 57 12.29 15.63 15.49
C SER A 57 13.12 16.48 14.52
N PRO A 58 13.54 17.68 14.93
CA PRO A 58 14.38 18.54 14.10
C PRO A 58 15.77 17.96 13.84
N ASP A 59 16.22 17.00 14.64
CA ASP A 59 17.50 16.30 14.49
C ASP A 59 17.42 15.00 13.68
N LEU A 60 16.31 14.74 12.99
CA LEU A 60 16.07 13.51 12.21
C LEU A 60 17.24 13.19 11.28
N GLN A 61 17.72 14.15 10.49
CA GLN A 61 18.83 13.94 9.56
C GLN A 61 20.14 13.56 10.32
N ALA A 62 20.45 14.24 11.41
CA ALA A 62 21.64 13.96 12.20
C ALA A 62 21.58 12.55 12.83
N ARG A 63 20.39 12.14 13.28
CA ARG A 63 20.15 10.80 13.80
C ARG A 63 20.32 9.72 12.73
N LEU A 64 19.78 9.95 11.52
CA LEU A 64 20.00 9.04 10.40
C LEU A 64 21.49 8.96 10.04
N ALA A 65 22.20 10.09 10.01
CA ALA A 65 23.65 10.09 9.77
C ALA A 65 24.42 9.26 10.79
N GLN A 66 24.06 9.32 12.08
CA GLN A 66 24.66 8.48 13.12
C GLN A 66 24.43 6.98 12.90
N LEU A 67 23.23 6.62 12.40
CA LEU A 67 22.87 5.23 12.09
C LEU A 67 23.52 4.72 10.80
N ARG A 68 24.06 5.59 9.95
CA ARG A 68 24.74 5.28 8.68
C ARG A 68 23.98 4.29 7.80
N PRO A 69 22.72 4.60 7.39
CA PRO A 69 21.94 3.72 6.54
C PRO A 69 22.50 3.65 5.12
N HIS A 70 22.28 2.51 4.46
CA HIS A 70 22.34 2.39 3.01
C HIS A 70 20.93 2.46 2.41
N LEU A 71 19.92 2.08 3.22
CA LEU A 71 18.51 2.12 2.86
C LEU A 71 17.69 2.53 4.08
N VAL A 72 16.76 3.44 3.87
CA VAL A 72 15.71 3.82 4.82
C VAL A 72 14.37 3.29 4.29
N ILE A 73 13.67 2.49 5.08
CA ILE A 73 12.30 2.04 4.82
C ILE A 73 11.37 2.77 5.78
N HIS A 74 10.44 3.55 5.25
CA HIS A 74 9.50 4.34 6.05
C HIS A 74 8.14 3.65 6.13
N CYS A 75 7.80 3.16 7.33
CA CYS A 75 6.52 2.48 7.62
C CYS A 75 5.66 3.25 8.64
N ALA A 76 6.03 4.47 9.01
CA ALA A 76 5.34 5.26 10.03
C ALA A 76 4.25 6.15 9.41
N GLY A 77 3.09 5.56 9.08
CA GLY A 77 1.91 6.31 8.67
C GLY A 77 1.12 6.94 9.83
N PRO A 78 0.00 7.65 9.57
CA PRO A 78 -0.58 7.87 8.26
C PRO A 78 0.22 8.86 7.40
N TYR A 79 0.23 8.65 6.07
CA TYR A 79 0.97 9.52 5.14
C TYR A 79 0.17 10.74 4.70
N GLN A 80 -1.14 10.72 4.92
CA GLN A 80 -2.02 11.85 4.63
C GLN A 80 -1.61 13.05 5.50
N GLY A 81 -1.13 14.11 4.83
CA GLY A 81 -0.66 15.34 5.48
C GLY A 81 0.78 15.27 6.01
N GLN A 82 1.54 14.21 5.77
CA GLN A 82 2.99 14.22 5.95
C GLN A 82 3.67 15.02 4.84
N ASP A 83 4.80 15.61 5.17
CA ASP A 83 5.75 16.16 4.20
C ASP A 83 6.82 15.12 3.81
N TYR A 84 7.78 15.53 2.98
CA TYR A 84 8.81 14.64 2.46
C TYR A 84 10.10 14.64 3.28
N ARG A 85 10.07 15.15 4.52
CA ARG A 85 11.28 15.31 5.37
C ARG A 85 12.06 14.02 5.58
N VAL A 86 11.39 12.87 5.68
CA VAL A 86 12.04 11.57 5.88
C VAL A 86 12.80 11.15 4.62
N ALA A 87 12.18 11.28 3.44
CA ALA A 87 12.82 10.97 2.17
C ALA A 87 14.00 11.91 1.89
N LEU A 88 13.83 13.21 2.12
CA LEU A 88 14.90 14.21 1.96
C LEU A 88 16.05 13.98 2.94
N ALA A 89 15.77 13.61 4.20
CA ALA A 89 16.80 13.26 5.17
C ALA A 89 17.56 11.97 4.78
N ALA A 90 16.88 10.98 4.20
CA ALA A 90 17.53 9.79 3.65
C ALA A 90 18.47 10.15 2.48
N CYS A 91 18.00 10.98 1.53
CA CYS A 91 18.85 11.48 0.43
C CYS A 91 20.07 12.26 0.97
N ALA A 92 19.88 13.11 1.97
CA ALA A 92 20.97 13.92 2.56
C ALA A 92 22.06 13.08 3.22
N VAL A 93 21.77 11.84 3.63
CA VAL A 93 22.75 10.89 4.16
C VAL A 93 23.16 9.82 3.13
N HIS A 94 22.90 10.05 1.84
CA HIS A 94 23.21 9.16 0.72
C HIS A 94 22.62 7.74 0.88
N ALA A 95 21.42 7.64 1.46
CA ALA A 95 20.71 6.38 1.60
C ALA A 95 19.56 6.29 0.58
N HIS A 96 19.35 5.11 0.01
CA HIS A 96 18.12 4.81 -0.72
C HIS A 96 16.90 4.97 0.21
N TYR A 97 15.75 5.22 -0.37
CA TYR A 97 14.50 5.39 0.37
C TYR A 97 13.37 4.58 -0.23
N LEU A 98 12.61 3.88 0.62
CA LEU A 98 11.37 3.21 0.27
C LEU A 98 10.28 3.58 1.27
N ASP A 99 9.03 3.73 0.83
CA ASP A 99 7.89 3.83 1.73
C ASP A 99 6.70 2.99 1.27
N LEU A 100 5.75 2.79 2.18
CA LEU A 100 4.51 2.07 1.96
C LEU A 100 3.31 3.02 1.83
N SER A 101 3.53 4.24 1.37
CA SER A 101 2.48 5.26 1.33
C SER A 101 1.26 4.82 0.54
N ASP A 102 0.10 4.99 1.16
CA ASP A 102 -1.23 4.90 0.57
C ASP A 102 -1.88 6.29 0.41
N GLY A 103 -1.17 7.35 0.79
CA GLY A 103 -1.60 8.73 0.65
C GLY A 103 -1.49 9.20 -0.80
N ARG A 104 -2.62 9.41 -1.47
CA ARG A 104 -2.65 9.75 -2.89
C ARG A 104 -1.80 10.96 -3.24
N ASP A 105 -2.01 12.08 -2.56
CA ASP A 105 -1.29 13.32 -2.86
C ASP A 105 0.21 13.18 -2.54
N PHE A 106 0.54 12.51 -1.42
CA PHE A 106 1.91 12.21 -1.06
C PHE A 106 2.65 11.43 -2.16
N VAL A 107 2.01 10.40 -2.72
CA VAL A 107 2.62 9.58 -3.77
C VAL A 107 2.65 10.31 -5.12
N ALA A 108 1.60 11.07 -5.45
CA ALA A 108 1.51 11.78 -6.72
C ALA A 108 2.57 12.91 -6.83
N ASP A 109 2.78 13.66 -5.75
CA ASP A 109 3.70 14.79 -5.75
C ASP A 109 5.15 14.40 -5.41
N PHE A 110 5.40 13.15 -5.01
CA PHE A 110 6.68 12.68 -4.49
C PHE A 110 7.86 12.97 -5.41
N SER A 111 7.75 12.64 -6.69
CA SER A 111 8.83 12.85 -7.65
C SER A 111 9.16 14.33 -7.79
N GLN A 112 8.17 15.20 -7.83
CA GLN A 112 8.38 16.65 -7.91
C GLN A 112 9.15 17.18 -6.70
N GLN A 113 8.94 16.62 -5.53
CA GLN A 113 9.51 17.11 -4.26
C GLN A 113 10.88 16.51 -3.94
N VAL A 114 11.16 15.29 -4.40
CA VAL A 114 12.32 14.51 -3.91
C VAL A 114 13.35 14.21 -5.02
N ASP A 115 12.97 14.22 -6.32
CA ASP A 115 13.84 13.75 -7.40
C ASP A 115 15.18 14.48 -7.49
N ALA A 116 15.18 15.80 -7.35
CA ALA A 116 16.40 16.59 -7.40
C ALA A 116 17.40 16.19 -6.29
N ALA A 117 16.91 15.99 -5.06
CA ALA A 117 17.74 15.57 -3.94
C ALA A 117 18.25 14.13 -4.11
N ALA A 118 17.39 13.22 -4.57
CA ALA A 118 17.76 11.83 -4.80
C ALA A 118 18.82 11.69 -5.91
N ARG A 119 18.68 12.41 -7.03
CA ARG A 119 19.69 12.45 -8.11
C ARG A 119 21.00 13.05 -7.64
N ALA A 120 20.96 14.16 -6.90
CA ALA A 120 22.17 14.79 -6.39
C ALA A 120 22.94 13.88 -5.41
N ALA A 121 22.21 13.06 -4.64
CA ALA A 121 22.78 12.07 -3.72
C ALA A 121 23.20 10.76 -4.42
N GLY A 122 22.85 10.54 -5.69
CA GLY A 122 23.10 9.30 -6.42
C GLY A 122 22.30 8.11 -5.91
N VAL A 123 21.12 8.33 -5.32
CA VAL A 123 20.28 7.29 -4.71
C VAL A 123 18.92 7.16 -5.41
N LEU A 124 18.26 6.03 -5.18
CA LEU A 124 16.88 5.81 -5.58
C LEU A 124 15.96 6.04 -4.37
N ALA A 125 14.92 6.86 -4.56
CA ALA A 125 13.83 7.05 -3.63
C ALA A 125 12.52 6.55 -4.26
N VAL A 126 11.82 5.61 -3.61
CA VAL A 126 10.58 5.02 -4.12
C VAL A 126 9.47 5.21 -3.11
N THR A 127 8.37 5.80 -3.55
CA THR A 127 7.14 5.91 -2.76
C THR A 127 6.09 4.90 -3.20
N GLY A 128 5.21 4.51 -2.27
CA GLY A 128 4.13 3.58 -2.58
C GLY A 128 4.61 2.16 -2.90
N ALA A 129 5.74 1.73 -2.35
CA ALA A 129 6.23 0.36 -2.50
C ALA A 129 5.39 -0.63 -1.68
N SER A 130 4.11 -0.71 -2.02
CA SER A 130 3.06 -1.41 -1.28
C SER A 130 2.11 -2.14 -2.25
N THR A 131 0.90 -2.49 -1.79
CA THR A 131 -0.15 -3.07 -2.66
C THR A 131 -0.50 -2.12 -3.81
N LEU A 132 -0.60 -0.82 -3.49
CA LEU A 132 -0.95 0.27 -4.40
C LEU A 132 0.13 1.37 -4.30
N PRO A 133 0.80 1.74 -5.40
CA PRO A 133 0.67 1.22 -6.77
C PRO A 133 1.61 0.02 -7.08
N GLY A 134 2.42 -0.48 -6.14
CA GLY A 134 3.48 -1.45 -6.40
C GLY A 134 2.97 -2.76 -7.04
N LEU A 135 2.11 -3.49 -6.33
CA LEU A 135 1.55 -4.75 -6.85
C LEU A 135 0.49 -4.50 -7.92
N SER A 136 -0.40 -3.50 -7.72
CA SER A 136 -1.49 -3.23 -8.67
C SER A 136 -0.97 -2.91 -10.08
N SER A 137 0.08 -2.08 -10.21
CA SER A 137 0.68 -1.77 -11.50
C SER A 137 1.35 -2.99 -12.13
N ALA A 138 2.05 -3.82 -11.36
CA ALA A 138 2.68 -5.04 -11.86
C ALA A 138 1.63 -6.02 -12.42
N VAL A 139 0.46 -6.11 -11.77
CA VAL A 139 -0.67 -6.91 -12.27
C VAL A 139 -1.22 -6.33 -13.57
N VAL A 140 -1.49 -5.01 -13.62
CA VAL A 140 -2.00 -4.35 -14.83
C VAL A 140 -1.02 -4.54 -16.00
N ASP A 141 0.27 -4.28 -15.79
CA ASP A 141 1.31 -4.44 -16.81
C ASP A 141 1.33 -5.88 -17.36
N GLN A 142 1.30 -6.89 -16.49
CA GLN A 142 1.27 -8.30 -16.91
C GLN A 142 -0.01 -8.67 -17.66
N MET A 143 -1.16 -8.23 -17.16
CA MET A 143 -2.48 -8.58 -17.72
C MET A 143 -2.72 -7.93 -19.08
N THR A 144 -2.08 -6.82 -19.36
CA THR A 144 -2.25 -6.06 -20.61
C THR A 144 -1.08 -6.23 -21.59
N THR A 145 -0.17 -7.16 -21.31
CA THR A 145 0.93 -7.47 -22.22
C THR A 145 0.41 -7.85 -23.61
N GLY A 146 0.88 -7.14 -24.63
CA GLY A 146 0.46 -7.35 -26.03
C GLY A 146 -0.91 -6.71 -26.37
N TRP A 147 -1.49 -5.91 -25.49
CA TRP A 147 -2.68 -5.14 -25.84
C TRP A 147 -2.31 -3.84 -26.55
N THR A 148 -3.18 -3.41 -27.49
CA THR A 148 -3.02 -2.13 -28.19
C THR A 148 -3.71 -0.99 -27.50
N ARG A 149 -4.71 -1.28 -26.64
CA ARG A 149 -5.46 -0.28 -25.90
C ARG A 149 -5.94 -0.83 -24.57
N LEU A 150 -5.81 -0.02 -23.51
CA LEU A 150 -6.36 -0.25 -22.19
C LEU A 150 -7.45 0.81 -21.93
N ASP A 151 -8.70 0.37 -21.77
CA ASP A 151 -9.83 1.26 -21.58
C ASP A 151 -10.21 1.41 -20.10
N THR A 152 -10.09 0.33 -19.33
CA THR A 152 -10.56 0.32 -17.94
C THR A 152 -9.59 -0.44 -17.04
N VAL A 153 -9.29 0.15 -15.88
CA VAL A 153 -8.66 -0.51 -14.74
C VAL A 153 -9.58 -0.41 -13.54
N GLU A 154 -9.95 -1.55 -13.00
CA GLU A 154 -10.79 -1.65 -11.79
C GLU A 154 -10.07 -2.50 -10.76
N VAL A 155 -9.69 -1.90 -9.63
CA VAL A 155 -9.04 -2.58 -8.51
C VAL A 155 -10.02 -2.66 -7.34
N ALA A 156 -10.08 -3.80 -6.68
CA ALA A 156 -10.82 -3.98 -5.44
C ALA A 156 -10.03 -4.80 -4.43
N ILE A 157 -10.05 -4.38 -3.17
CA ILE A 157 -9.42 -5.10 -2.06
C ILE A 157 -10.49 -5.49 -1.04
N ALA A 158 -10.42 -6.73 -0.59
CA ALA A 158 -11.35 -7.32 0.37
C ALA A 158 -10.58 -7.92 1.55
N PRO A 159 -10.30 -7.16 2.62
CA PRO A 159 -9.64 -7.70 3.80
C PRO A 159 -10.53 -8.70 4.53
N GLY A 160 -9.94 -9.72 5.14
CA GLY A 160 -10.61 -10.58 6.11
C GLY A 160 -11.01 -9.79 7.35
N GLN A 161 -12.14 -10.15 7.98
CA GLN A 161 -12.61 -9.48 9.18
C GLN A 161 -11.62 -9.65 10.34
N GLN A 162 -11.03 -10.83 10.47
CA GLN A 162 -10.10 -11.17 11.53
C GLN A 162 -8.66 -10.71 11.25
N ALA A 163 -8.38 -10.17 10.04
CA ALA A 163 -7.05 -9.69 9.70
C ALA A 163 -6.64 -8.48 10.59
N PRO A 164 -5.43 -8.48 11.16
CA PRO A 164 -4.94 -7.37 11.97
C PRO A 164 -4.95 -6.05 11.21
N ARG A 165 -5.61 -5.04 11.76
CA ARG A 165 -5.70 -3.70 11.17
C ARG A 165 -4.92 -2.69 12.00
N GLY A 166 -4.01 -1.95 11.36
CA GLY A 166 -3.28 -0.87 12.02
C GLY A 166 -4.17 0.33 12.32
N GLU A 167 -3.91 1.02 13.44
CA GLU A 167 -4.66 2.25 13.80
C GLU A 167 -4.56 3.34 12.72
N ALA A 168 -3.40 3.47 12.04
CA ALA A 168 -3.21 4.42 10.95
C ALA A 168 -4.16 4.14 9.79
N THR A 169 -4.29 2.88 9.37
CA THR A 169 -5.21 2.46 8.30
C THR A 169 -6.66 2.77 8.67
N ILE A 170 -7.05 2.49 9.93
CA ILE A 170 -8.41 2.76 10.40
C ILE A 170 -8.69 4.27 10.41
N LYS A 171 -7.76 5.08 10.90
CA LYS A 171 -7.88 6.55 10.88
C LYS A 171 -7.98 7.10 9.46
N ALA A 172 -7.18 6.59 8.52
CA ALA A 172 -7.25 6.96 7.11
C ALA A 172 -8.64 6.64 6.53
N VAL A 173 -9.13 5.40 6.71
CA VAL A 173 -10.45 4.95 6.23
C VAL A 173 -11.58 5.84 6.72
N PHE A 174 -11.63 6.15 8.02
CA PHE A 174 -12.65 7.03 8.59
C PHE A 174 -12.43 8.51 8.23
N GLY A 175 -11.20 8.91 7.97
CA GLY A 175 -10.82 10.28 7.65
C GLY A 175 -11.51 10.77 6.38
N TYR A 176 -11.45 10.01 5.31
CA TYR A 176 -12.02 10.41 4.02
C TYR A 176 -13.45 9.92 3.77
N ALA A 177 -14.11 9.21 4.72
CA ALA A 177 -15.49 8.78 4.58
C ALA A 177 -16.43 9.98 4.32
N GLY A 178 -17.14 9.98 3.19
CA GLY A 178 -18.02 11.06 2.73
C GLY A 178 -17.30 12.28 2.16
N GLN A 179 -15.97 12.34 2.16
CA GLN A 179 -15.23 13.43 1.53
C GLN A 179 -15.11 13.20 0.02
N GLY A 180 -15.14 14.29 -0.75
CA GLY A 180 -14.98 14.25 -2.20
C GLY A 180 -13.52 14.07 -2.62
N PHE A 181 -13.28 13.20 -3.60
CA PHE A 181 -11.98 13.06 -4.27
C PHE A 181 -12.17 12.88 -5.77
N LYS A 182 -11.10 13.05 -6.54
CA LYS A 182 -11.14 12.96 -8.00
C LYS A 182 -10.89 11.52 -8.46
N ARG A 183 -11.68 11.06 -9.43
CA ARG A 183 -11.54 9.77 -10.10
C ARG A 183 -11.58 9.97 -11.62
N TRP A 184 -10.72 9.25 -12.34
CA TRP A 184 -10.71 9.26 -13.80
C TRP A 184 -11.86 8.43 -14.34
N GLN A 185 -12.77 9.08 -15.08
CA GLN A 185 -13.97 8.44 -15.59
C GLN A 185 -14.38 9.08 -16.92
N ALA A 186 -14.59 8.25 -17.95
CA ALA A 186 -14.88 8.68 -19.31
C ALA A 186 -13.85 9.71 -19.85
N GLY A 187 -12.57 9.44 -19.63
CA GLY A 187 -11.48 10.29 -20.09
C GLY A 187 -11.38 11.66 -19.41
N ARG A 188 -12.01 11.86 -18.24
CA ARG A 188 -11.98 13.11 -17.50
C ARG A 188 -12.03 12.90 -16.00
N TRP A 189 -11.59 13.90 -15.25
CA TRP A 189 -11.70 13.91 -13.79
C TRP A 189 -13.15 14.17 -13.35
N ALA A 190 -13.69 13.24 -12.55
CA ALA A 190 -15.01 13.36 -11.92
C ALA A 190 -14.88 13.29 -10.40
N THR A 191 -15.72 14.03 -9.68
CA THR A 191 -15.74 13.96 -8.21
C THR A 191 -16.60 12.79 -7.76
N VAL A 192 -16.03 11.94 -6.92
CA VAL A 192 -16.70 10.86 -6.18
C VAL A 192 -16.48 11.04 -4.69
N HIS A 193 -17.20 10.30 -3.85
CA HIS A 193 -17.09 10.46 -2.40
C HIS A 193 -16.67 9.16 -1.75
N GLY A 194 -15.79 9.26 -0.77
CA GLY A 194 -15.29 8.11 -0.03
C GLY A 194 -16.41 7.32 0.64
N TRP A 195 -16.31 6.00 0.54
CA TRP A 195 -17.30 5.03 1.00
C TRP A 195 -18.69 5.18 0.37
N GLN A 196 -18.76 5.81 -0.82
CA GLN A 196 -19.95 5.86 -1.69
C GLN A 196 -19.70 5.02 -2.96
N ASP A 197 -20.53 5.15 -3.99
CA ASP A 197 -20.45 4.36 -5.24
C ASP A 197 -20.47 2.85 -4.96
N LEU A 198 -21.50 2.41 -4.23
CA LEU A 198 -21.64 1.03 -3.76
C LEU A 198 -21.82 0.06 -4.94
N ARG A 199 -20.93 -0.94 -5.04
CA ARG A 199 -20.95 -1.97 -6.09
C ARG A 199 -20.72 -3.35 -5.51
N ARG A 200 -21.14 -4.37 -6.24
CA ARG A 200 -20.85 -5.77 -5.92
C ARG A 200 -19.65 -6.26 -6.71
N PHE A 201 -18.72 -6.90 -6.02
CA PHE A 201 -17.54 -7.50 -6.59
C PHE A 201 -17.53 -9.00 -6.27
N SER A 202 -17.31 -9.84 -7.29
CA SER A 202 -17.02 -11.25 -7.08
C SER A 202 -15.51 -11.44 -6.95
N PHE A 203 -15.09 -12.05 -5.87
CA PHE A 203 -13.72 -12.49 -5.64
C PHE A 203 -13.69 -14.02 -5.77
N ALA A 204 -12.60 -14.58 -6.26
CA ALA A 204 -12.52 -16.01 -6.58
C ALA A 204 -12.91 -16.90 -5.39
N GLU A 205 -12.21 -16.79 -4.27
CA GLU A 205 -12.44 -17.66 -3.11
C GLU A 205 -13.31 -17.00 -2.00
N LEU A 206 -13.49 -15.68 -2.05
CA LEU A 206 -14.21 -14.93 -1.03
C LEU A 206 -15.70 -14.74 -1.34
N GLY A 207 -16.14 -15.16 -2.53
CA GLY A 207 -17.49 -14.93 -3.01
C GLY A 207 -17.78 -13.45 -3.33
N SER A 208 -19.04 -13.03 -3.20
CA SER A 208 -19.48 -11.70 -3.57
C SER A 208 -19.53 -10.76 -2.35
N ARG A 209 -18.83 -9.62 -2.45
CA ARG A 209 -18.80 -8.58 -1.42
C ARG A 209 -19.26 -7.23 -1.96
N TRP A 210 -19.83 -6.39 -1.11
CA TRP A 210 -20.06 -4.99 -1.40
C TRP A 210 -18.74 -4.23 -1.30
N GLY A 211 -18.45 -3.39 -2.30
CA GLY A 211 -17.30 -2.48 -2.28
C GLY A 211 -17.78 -1.05 -2.43
N ALA A 212 -17.07 -0.13 -1.82
CA ALA A 212 -17.28 1.30 -1.90
C ALA A 212 -16.02 2.02 -2.36
N ALA A 213 -16.19 3.17 -3.02
CA ALA A 213 -15.08 3.94 -3.57
C ALA A 213 -14.16 4.47 -2.46
N CYS A 214 -12.86 4.29 -2.65
CA CYS A 214 -11.83 4.79 -1.74
C CYS A 214 -10.76 5.53 -2.52
N ASP A 215 -10.11 6.50 -1.86
CA ASP A 215 -9.04 7.28 -2.45
C ASP A 215 -7.71 6.56 -2.26
N VAL A 216 -6.96 6.39 -3.37
CA VAL A 216 -5.68 5.67 -3.40
C VAL A 216 -4.76 6.25 -4.48
N PRO A 217 -3.42 6.01 -4.40
CA PRO A 217 -2.45 6.52 -5.37
C PRO A 217 -2.74 6.17 -6.83
N ASP A 218 -3.21 4.95 -7.10
CA ASP A 218 -3.52 4.45 -8.45
C ASP A 218 -4.46 5.38 -9.23
N LEU A 219 -5.39 6.03 -8.53
CA LEU A 219 -6.36 6.94 -9.16
C LEU A 219 -5.72 8.20 -9.75
N ALA A 220 -4.57 8.63 -9.19
CA ALA A 220 -3.80 9.75 -9.74
C ALA A 220 -2.81 9.26 -10.80
N LEU A 221 -2.15 8.13 -10.56
CA LEU A 221 -0.99 7.69 -11.33
C LEU A 221 -1.35 6.93 -12.63
N PHE A 222 -2.39 6.10 -12.61
CA PHE A 222 -2.71 5.24 -13.74
C PHE A 222 -3.20 5.98 -15.00
N PRO A 223 -3.93 7.12 -14.91
CA PRO A 223 -4.26 7.90 -16.10
C PRO A 223 -3.02 8.39 -16.87
N GLU A 224 -1.94 8.71 -16.18
CA GLU A 224 -0.67 9.14 -16.79
C GLU A 224 0.16 7.96 -17.28
N ARG A 225 0.22 6.87 -16.48
CA ARG A 225 0.98 5.67 -16.83
C ARG A 225 0.39 4.91 -18.02
N TYR A 226 -0.93 4.88 -18.15
CA TYR A 226 -1.64 4.16 -19.20
C TYR A 226 -2.39 5.13 -20.12
N PRO A 227 -1.70 5.75 -21.08
CA PRO A 227 -2.29 6.73 -21.99
C PRO A 227 -3.50 6.14 -22.74
N GLY A 228 -4.59 6.90 -22.77
CA GLY A 228 -5.84 6.45 -23.41
C GLY A 228 -6.83 5.74 -22.51
N VAL A 229 -6.43 5.36 -21.28
CA VAL A 229 -7.37 4.76 -20.32
C VAL A 229 -8.57 5.69 -20.10
N GLN A 230 -9.78 5.14 -20.12
CA GLN A 230 -11.02 5.89 -19.95
C GLN A 230 -11.56 5.86 -18.52
N ARG A 231 -11.21 4.82 -17.78
CA ARG A 231 -11.69 4.63 -16.40
C ARG A 231 -10.63 3.98 -15.53
N VAL A 232 -10.37 4.60 -14.38
CA VAL A 232 -9.59 4.02 -13.29
C VAL A 232 -10.43 4.08 -12.02
N SER A 233 -10.60 2.95 -11.32
CA SER A 233 -11.41 2.90 -10.11
C SER A 233 -10.82 1.97 -9.07
N PHE A 234 -10.98 2.34 -7.80
CA PHE A 234 -10.62 1.52 -6.65
C PHE A 234 -11.79 1.43 -5.66
N HIS A 235 -12.01 0.23 -5.11
CA HIS A 235 -13.04 -0.05 -4.13
C HIS A 235 -12.51 -0.90 -2.99
N ALA A 236 -12.85 -0.55 -1.77
CA ALA A 236 -12.62 -1.39 -0.60
C ALA A 236 -13.91 -2.14 -0.24
N ALA A 237 -13.79 -3.45 -0.01
CA ALA A 237 -14.92 -4.34 0.23
C ALA A 237 -14.77 -5.02 1.59
N LEU A 238 -15.40 -4.48 2.64
CA LEU A 238 -15.42 -5.11 3.95
C LEU A 238 -16.18 -6.44 3.88
N GLU A 239 -15.74 -7.41 4.67
CA GLU A 239 -16.34 -8.75 4.67
C GLU A 239 -17.79 -8.74 5.16
N LEU A 240 -18.04 -8.10 6.30
CA LEU A 240 -19.34 -8.08 6.92
C LEU A 240 -20.21 -6.96 6.32
N ARG A 241 -21.33 -7.34 5.73
CA ARG A 241 -22.29 -6.42 5.11
C ARG A 241 -22.75 -5.31 6.07
N ILE A 242 -23.00 -5.66 7.34
CA ILE A 242 -23.47 -4.71 8.36
C ILE A 242 -22.41 -3.61 8.62
N GLN A 243 -21.13 -3.96 8.70
CA GLN A 243 -20.06 -2.99 8.84
C GLN A 243 -19.95 -2.11 7.59
N HIS A 244 -19.99 -2.74 6.41
CA HIS A 244 -19.87 -2.04 5.13
C HIS A 244 -20.99 -1.02 4.94
N LEU A 245 -22.24 -1.44 5.13
CA LEU A 245 -23.41 -0.58 4.99
C LEU A 245 -23.47 0.48 6.10
N GLY A 246 -23.05 0.15 7.32
CA GLY A 246 -22.92 1.11 8.42
C GLY A 246 -21.93 2.24 8.07
N LEU A 247 -20.77 1.90 7.55
CA LEU A 247 -19.77 2.89 7.13
C LEU A 247 -20.24 3.69 5.91
N TRP A 248 -20.89 3.04 4.95
CA TRP A 248 -21.54 3.71 3.81
C TRP A 248 -22.59 4.74 4.28
N LEU A 249 -23.44 4.39 5.25
CA LEU A 249 -24.43 5.31 5.80
C LEU A 249 -23.77 6.50 6.51
N VAL A 250 -22.76 6.25 7.33
CA VAL A 250 -21.99 7.31 8.00
C VAL A 250 -21.36 8.25 6.96
N ALA A 251 -20.80 7.71 5.89
CA ALA A 251 -20.24 8.50 4.79
C ALA A 251 -21.32 9.32 4.05
N ALA A 252 -22.51 8.75 3.83
CA ALA A 252 -23.63 9.46 3.22
C ALA A 252 -24.09 10.64 4.09
N LEU A 253 -24.22 10.44 5.40
CA LEU A 253 -24.61 11.50 6.35
C LEU A 253 -23.55 12.63 6.40
N ARG A 254 -22.26 12.28 6.39
CA ARG A 254 -21.20 13.30 6.32
C ARG A 254 -21.20 14.07 5.01
N ARG A 255 -21.49 13.40 3.89
CA ARG A 255 -21.61 14.03 2.58
C ARG A 255 -22.70 15.10 2.53
N VAL A 256 -23.80 14.93 3.24
CA VAL A 256 -24.89 15.93 3.36
C VAL A 256 -24.64 16.97 4.46
N GLY A 257 -23.43 17.02 5.04
CA GLY A 257 -23.02 18.07 5.97
C GLY A 257 -23.25 17.78 7.44
N LEU A 258 -23.65 16.55 7.83
CA LEU A 258 -23.78 16.19 9.25
C LEU A 258 -22.37 16.01 9.87
N PRO A 259 -21.99 16.79 10.90
CA PRO A 259 -20.66 16.75 11.52
C PRO A 259 -20.51 15.54 12.45
N LEU A 260 -20.33 14.36 11.87
CA LEU A 260 -20.10 13.13 12.64
C LEU A 260 -18.59 12.96 12.95
N PRO A 261 -18.15 13.08 14.19
CA PRO A 261 -16.73 13.00 14.55
C PRO A 261 -16.21 11.56 14.62
N VAL A 262 -16.54 10.74 13.61
CA VAL A 262 -16.20 9.29 13.58
C VAL A 262 -14.70 9.06 13.61
N ALA A 263 -13.90 9.89 12.95
CA ALA A 263 -12.45 9.78 12.95
C ALA A 263 -11.86 9.91 14.37
N ARG A 264 -12.45 10.77 15.22
CA ARG A 264 -12.05 10.96 16.63
C ARG A 264 -12.27 9.72 17.48
N HIS A 265 -13.28 8.91 17.14
CA HIS A 265 -13.67 7.71 17.89
C HIS A 265 -13.32 6.41 17.13
N ALA A 266 -12.62 6.51 16.00
CA ALA A 266 -12.32 5.39 15.11
C ALA A 266 -11.71 4.18 15.84
N GLY A 267 -10.74 4.40 16.73
CA GLY A 267 -10.11 3.31 17.49
C GLY A 267 -11.05 2.61 18.48
N ARG A 268 -11.98 3.37 19.11
CA ARG A 268 -12.98 2.76 20.02
C ARG A 268 -14.04 1.99 19.24
N LEU A 269 -14.53 2.57 18.15
CA LEU A 269 -15.49 1.94 17.25
C LEU A 269 -14.93 0.65 16.65
N ASN A 270 -13.68 0.68 16.20
CA ASN A 270 -13.03 -0.51 15.67
C ASN A 270 -12.86 -1.60 16.74
N ARG A 271 -12.42 -1.27 17.94
CA ARG A 271 -12.30 -2.25 19.04
C ARG A 271 -13.64 -2.90 19.37
N LEU A 272 -14.70 -2.10 19.47
CA LEU A 272 -16.04 -2.62 19.70
C LEU A 272 -16.51 -3.51 18.54
N ALA A 273 -16.29 -3.08 17.31
CA ALA A 273 -16.62 -3.85 16.13
C ALA A 273 -15.86 -5.17 16.09
N ASN A 274 -14.57 -5.19 16.42
CA ASN A 274 -13.77 -6.42 16.47
C ASN A 274 -14.32 -7.39 17.51
N VAL A 275 -14.54 -6.93 18.75
CA VAL A 275 -15.07 -7.80 19.83
C VAL A 275 -16.42 -8.42 19.47
N LEU A 276 -17.30 -7.65 18.83
CA LEU A 276 -18.66 -8.11 18.54
C LEU A 276 -18.76 -8.90 17.23
N LEU A 277 -17.92 -8.59 16.24
CA LEU A 277 -18.15 -9.00 14.87
C LEU A 277 -17.08 -9.96 14.32
N ASP A 278 -15.87 -10.04 14.90
CA ASP A 278 -14.79 -10.90 14.38
C ASP A 278 -15.20 -12.38 14.31
N ARG A 279 -16.06 -12.83 15.24
CA ARG A 279 -16.60 -14.20 15.24
C ARG A 279 -17.47 -14.53 14.03
N PHE A 280 -17.97 -13.53 13.31
CA PHE A 280 -18.83 -13.71 12.13
C PHE A 280 -18.09 -13.57 10.80
N GLY A 281 -16.80 -13.26 10.86
CA GLY A 281 -15.95 -13.12 9.68
C GLY A 281 -14.88 -14.19 9.64
N SER A 282 -14.08 -14.12 8.59
CA SER A 282 -12.95 -15.01 8.36
C SER A 282 -11.63 -14.25 8.42
N ASP A 283 -10.55 -14.98 8.34
CA ASP A 283 -9.18 -14.49 8.16
C ASP A 283 -8.81 -14.36 6.67
N LEU A 284 -9.74 -14.72 5.76
CA LEU A 284 -9.53 -14.78 4.33
C LEU A 284 -9.63 -13.39 3.69
N GLY A 285 -8.51 -12.88 3.18
CA GLY A 285 -8.43 -11.63 2.44
C GLY A 285 -8.23 -11.84 0.94
N GLY A 286 -8.42 -10.79 0.14
CA GLY A 286 -8.17 -10.88 -1.29
C GLY A 286 -8.08 -9.54 -2.00
N MET A 287 -7.52 -9.60 -3.20
CA MET A 287 -7.42 -8.50 -4.14
C MET A 287 -7.95 -8.94 -5.50
N ARG A 288 -8.56 -8.02 -6.22
CA ARG A 288 -9.04 -8.23 -7.57
C ARG A 288 -8.62 -7.06 -8.44
N VAL A 289 -8.07 -7.37 -9.61
CA VAL A 289 -7.76 -6.38 -10.65
C VAL A 289 -8.45 -6.81 -11.94
N ARG A 290 -9.32 -5.97 -12.47
CA ARG A 290 -9.96 -6.20 -13.77
C ARG A 290 -9.50 -5.16 -14.76
N VAL A 291 -9.11 -5.60 -15.95
CA VAL A 291 -8.69 -4.74 -17.04
C VAL A 291 -9.55 -5.01 -18.28
N LYS A 292 -9.92 -3.95 -18.97
CA LYS A 292 -10.66 -4.03 -20.25
C LYS A 292 -9.95 -3.20 -21.30
N GLY A 293 -9.96 -3.69 -22.53
CA GLY A 293 -9.31 -2.99 -23.64
C GLY A 293 -9.40 -3.77 -24.94
N GLN A 294 -8.32 -3.74 -25.71
CA GLN A 294 -8.24 -4.36 -27.03
C GLN A 294 -6.89 -5.05 -27.22
N GLN A 295 -6.91 -6.28 -27.70
CA GLN A 295 -5.71 -7.04 -28.07
C GLN A 295 -5.10 -6.53 -29.38
N ALA A 296 -3.90 -7.00 -29.73
CA ALA A 296 -3.20 -6.64 -30.95
C ALA A 296 -3.96 -7.01 -32.24
N ASP A 297 -4.80 -8.04 -32.19
CA ASP A 297 -5.66 -8.48 -33.29
C ASP A 297 -6.99 -7.68 -33.42
N GLY A 298 -7.17 -6.65 -32.58
CA GLY A 298 -8.35 -5.79 -32.57
C GLY A 298 -9.53 -6.35 -31.78
N ARG A 299 -9.45 -7.55 -31.21
CA ARG A 299 -10.55 -8.12 -30.40
C ARG A 299 -10.67 -7.42 -29.06
N PRO A 300 -11.90 -7.22 -28.56
CA PRO A 300 -12.09 -6.79 -27.18
C PRO A 300 -11.48 -7.79 -26.20
N ALA A 301 -10.89 -7.27 -25.14
CA ALA A 301 -10.33 -8.08 -24.07
C ALA A 301 -10.88 -7.62 -22.72
N ASP A 302 -11.22 -8.58 -21.87
CA ASP A 302 -11.68 -8.38 -20.50
C ASP A 302 -11.05 -9.46 -19.64
N ARG A 303 -10.12 -9.10 -18.78
CA ARG A 303 -9.40 -10.04 -17.90
C ARG A 303 -9.53 -9.62 -16.45
N THR A 304 -9.66 -10.60 -15.59
CA THR A 304 -9.71 -10.39 -14.15
C THR A 304 -8.67 -11.28 -13.47
N TRP A 305 -7.78 -10.65 -12.72
CA TRP A 305 -6.83 -11.29 -11.84
C TRP A 305 -7.34 -11.25 -10.40
N HIS A 306 -7.17 -12.35 -9.68
CA HIS A 306 -7.52 -12.48 -8.28
C HIS A 306 -6.33 -12.97 -7.49
N LEU A 307 -6.15 -12.43 -6.28
CA LEU A 307 -5.26 -12.93 -5.25
C LEU A 307 -6.08 -13.21 -4.01
N THR A 308 -5.95 -14.42 -3.48
CA THR A 308 -6.55 -14.81 -2.20
C THR A 308 -5.45 -15.03 -1.18
N ALA A 309 -5.59 -14.42 -0.01
CA ALA A 309 -4.65 -14.51 1.10
C ALA A 309 -5.33 -15.24 2.28
N PRO A 310 -4.99 -16.51 2.53
CA PRO A 310 -5.51 -17.30 3.65
C PRO A 310 -4.79 -16.97 4.96
N ASP A 311 -5.25 -17.59 6.04
CA ASP A 311 -4.59 -17.67 7.36
C ASP A 311 -4.25 -16.31 7.97
N GLY A 312 -5.07 -15.29 7.70
CA GLY A 312 -4.82 -13.94 8.18
C GLY A 312 -3.58 -13.25 7.58
N ASN A 313 -2.97 -13.82 6.51
CA ASN A 313 -1.76 -13.32 5.88
C ASN A 313 -1.98 -12.12 4.96
N GLY A 314 -3.21 -11.63 4.80
CA GLY A 314 -3.52 -10.43 4.02
C GLY A 314 -2.59 -9.23 4.29
N PRO A 315 -2.23 -8.92 5.53
CA PRO A 315 -1.30 -7.84 5.86
C PRO A 315 0.15 -8.00 5.36
N GLU A 316 0.53 -9.16 4.83
CA GLU A 316 1.83 -9.36 4.17
C GLU A 316 1.86 -8.71 2.77
N ILE A 317 0.71 -8.64 2.07
CA ILE A 317 0.64 -8.09 0.71
C ILE A 317 1.23 -6.67 0.62
N PRO A 318 0.88 -5.71 1.50
CA PRO A 318 1.48 -4.37 1.46
C PRO A 318 3.00 -4.33 1.70
N CYS A 319 3.57 -5.37 2.30
CA CYS A 319 4.99 -5.43 2.62
C CYS A 319 5.85 -5.95 1.45
N MET A 320 5.25 -6.71 0.52
CA MET A 320 6.00 -7.47 -0.50
C MET A 320 6.81 -6.59 -1.43
N ALA A 321 6.21 -5.53 -1.98
CA ALA A 321 6.93 -4.64 -2.91
C ALA A 321 8.16 -4.01 -2.25
N THR A 322 8.03 -3.54 -1.01
CA THR A 322 9.16 -3.00 -0.22
C THR A 322 10.24 -4.05 0.01
N VAL A 323 9.86 -5.26 0.39
CA VAL A 323 10.81 -6.37 0.62
C VAL A 323 11.56 -6.72 -0.66
N LEU A 324 10.85 -6.89 -1.78
CA LEU A 324 11.46 -7.22 -3.07
C LEU A 324 12.41 -6.14 -3.54
N LEU A 325 12.03 -4.85 -3.44
CA LEU A 325 12.91 -3.74 -3.80
C LEU A 325 14.14 -3.65 -2.88
N ALA A 326 13.98 -3.85 -1.57
CA ALA A 326 15.10 -3.88 -0.64
C ALA A 326 16.10 -5.00 -0.98
N CYS A 327 15.60 -6.18 -1.34
CA CYS A 327 16.44 -7.30 -1.79
C CYS A 327 17.14 -6.99 -3.12
N LYS A 328 16.45 -6.37 -4.09
CA LYS A 328 17.07 -5.95 -5.37
C LYS A 328 18.15 -4.91 -5.15
N LEU A 329 17.93 -3.92 -4.29
CA LEU A 329 18.94 -2.93 -3.91
C LEU A 329 20.16 -3.59 -3.23
N ALA A 330 19.93 -4.52 -2.30
CA ALA A 330 20.99 -5.24 -1.62
C ALA A 330 21.88 -6.07 -2.57
N ARG A 331 21.29 -6.57 -3.65
CA ARG A 331 21.99 -7.37 -4.67
C ARG A 331 22.59 -6.52 -5.80
N GLY A 332 22.48 -5.18 -5.73
CA GLY A 332 22.96 -4.28 -6.77
C GLY A 332 22.20 -4.40 -8.11
N GLN A 333 20.97 -4.92 -8.08
CA GLN A 333 20.16 -5.14 -9.28
C GLN A 333 19.39 -3.89 -9.73
N VAL A 334 19.47 -2.80 -8.98
CA VAL A 334 18.85 -1.51 -9.30
C VAL A 334 19.94 -0.48 -9.51
N GLN A 335 20.02 0.07 -10.74
CA GLN A 335 21.00 1.10 -11.11
C GLN A 335 20.35 2.49 -11.24
N GLN A 336 19.02 2.57 -11.16
CA GLN A 336 18.28 3.81 -11.29
C GLN A 336 18.52 4.72 -10.08
N THR A 337 18.63 6.02 -10.34
CA THR A 337 18.65 7.09 -9.33
C THR A 337 17.49 8.04 -9.57
N GLY A 338 17.16 8.85 -8.55
CA GLY A 338 16.04 9.79 -8.59
C GLY A 338 14.86 9.31 -7.76
N ALA A 339 13.73 10.01 -7.85
CA ALA A 339 12.54 9.73 -7.06
C ALA A 339 11.35 9.34 -7.96
N VAL A 340 10.74 8.19 -7.68
CA VAL A 340 9.66 7.63 -8.50
C VAL A 340 8.59 6.95 -7.64
N PRO A 341 7.33 6.89 -8.07
CA PRO A 341 6.36 5.98 -7.50
C PRO A 341 6.72 4.52 -7.86
N CYS A 342 6.30 3.57 -7.04
CA CYS A 342 6.58 2.15 -7.23
C CYS A 342 5.75 1.56 -8.38
N MET A 343 6.10 1.93 -9.62
CA MET A 343 5.48 1.39 -10.83
C MET A 343 6.56 0.99 -11.84
N GLY A 344 6.44 -0.22 -12.42
CA GLY A 344 7.40 -0.73 -13.39
C GLY A 344 8.78 -1.12 -12.82
N LEU A 345 8.96 -1.08 -11.50
CA LEU A 345 10.18 -1.50 -10.81
C LEU A 345 10.19 -2.99 -10.47
N LEU A 346 9.00 -3.59 -10.40
CA LEU A 346 8.76 -5.00 -10.11
C LEU A 346 7.79 -5.57 -11.14
N THR A 347 8.06 -6.76 -11.59
CA THR A 347 7.15 -7.58 -12.41
C THR A 347 6.27 -8.45 -11.53
N LEU A 348 5.09 -8.86 -12.00
CA LEU A 348 4.22 -9.77 -11.23
C LEU A 348 4.92 -11.09 -10.91
N SER A 349 5.75 -11.61 -11.81
CA SER A 349 6.53 -12.83 -11.59
C SER A 349 7.51 -12.73 -10.41
N GLU A 350 8.00 -11.54 -10.09
CA GLU A 350 8.88 -11.33 -8.92
C GLU A 350 8.12 -11.46 -7.59
N PHE A 351 6.79 -11.27 -7.60
CA PHE A 351 5.95 -11.50 -6.41
C PHE A 351 5.63 -12.98 -6.17
N ALA A 352 5.69 -13.84 -7.18
CA ALA A 352 5.29 -15.24 -7.08
C ALA A 352 5.98 -16.03 -5.95
N PRO A 353 7.29 -15.88 -5.66
CA PRO A 353 7.93 -16.53 -4.52
C PRO A 353 7.36 -16.09 -3.16
N GLU A 354 6.97 -14.80 -3.03
CA GLU A 354 6.34 -14.30 -1.81
C GLU A 354 4.89 -14.81 -1.70
N PHE A 355 4.15 -14.89 -2.80
CA PHE A 355 2.82 -15.50 -2.80
C PHE A 355 2.89 -16.96 -2.35
N ALA A 356 3.83 -17.74 -2.90
CA ALA A 356 4.02 -19.13 -2.51
C ALA A 356 4.41 -19.28 -1.03
N ARG A 357 5.27 -18.40 -0.51
CA ARG A 357 5.68 -18.38 0.90
C ARG A 357 4.52 -18.25 1.87
N TRP A 358 3.53 -17.44 1.51
CA TRP A 358 2.37 -17.13 2.35
C TRP A 358 1.11 -17.94 1.98
N GLY A 359 1.25 -18.92 1.07
CA GLY A 359 0.13 -19.76 0.63
C GLY A 359 -0.94 -19.00 -0.16
N PHE A 360 -0.57 -17.88 -0.81
CA PHE A 360 -1.52 -17.10 -1.60
C PHE A 360 -1.88 -17.82 -2.89
N VAL A 361 -3.13 -17.69 -3.29
CA VAL A 361 -3.66 -18.31 -4.50
C VAL A 361 -3.98 -17.26 -5.53
N GLU A 362 -3.33 -17.35 -6.69
CA GLU A 362 -3.62 -16.53 -7.86
C GLU A 362 -4.59 -17.22 -8.79
N ARG A 363 -5.52 -16.45 -9.36
CA ARG A 363 -6.40 -16.91 -10.44
C ARG A 363 -6.56 -15.81 -11.48
N VAL A 364 -6.57 -16.19 -12.74
CA VAL A 364 -6.90 -15.32 -13.87
C VAL A 364 -8.12 -15.90 -14.56
N SER A 365 -9.07 -15.03 -14.90
CA SER A 365 -10.24 -15.39 -15.71
C SER A 365 -10.44 -14.36 -16.82
N ASP A 366 -10.78 -14.86 -17.99
CA ASP A 366 -11.29 -14.03 -19.08
C ASP A 366 -12.78 -13.79 -18.84
N GLY A 367 -13.23 -12.54 -19.09
CA GLY A 367 -14.59 -12.06 -18.86
C GLY A 367 -15.49 -12.13 -20.08
#